data_b3875c5a0b4fc855b301022c62a21ff4
#
_entry.id   b3875c5a0b4fc855b301022c62a21ff4
#
_cell.length_a   1.000
_cell.length_b   1.000
_cell.length_c   1.000
_cell.angle_alpha   90.00
_cell.angle_beta   90.00
_cell.angle_gamma   90.00
#
_symmetry.space_group_name_H-M   'P 1'
#
loop_
_entity.id
_entity.type
_entity.pdbx_description
1 polymer ?
#
loop_
_entity_poly.entity_id
_entity_poly.type
_entity_poly.pdbx_seq_one_letter_code
_entity_poly.pdbx_strand_id
1 'polypeptide(L)'
;MFQSFAFMSRRDFIAAAAMAAAGIVCSSPRGVFAVEPEKRSVTIAVGGKNLYYYLPMALADWMGFYKDEGLDVKVVDFQGGSKSLQAVVGGSADVVSGAFEHTLSMQTKRQSMQAFVLQDRAPQCVFAINRRTMKGVKDPAALKGRRIGVTAPGSHSHVMANFVMARAGVKSNEYSAIGIGSGAGAVAAVRSGQVDAFVGLDPVVTQLEEADAIDIVVDTRRVEEGDALYNGPMVAGCLYAPQTFIDRNPETVQRMTNAVIRSLKTIAAITPEELMKSVPKAAFLGNPKLYAECFLRNRPAMSIDGRFPEGCVETAAKALASVKPELADFKFDAAAAYTNRFADAAKA
;
A
#
# COMPACT_ATOMS: atom_id res chain seq x y z
N MET A 1 -11.44 -24.90 90.34
CA MET A 1 -10.92 -23.71 89.69
C MET A 1 -11.66 -23.56 88.38
N PHE A 2 -12.76 -22.77 88.38
CA PHE A 2 -13.62 -22.58 87.19
C PHE A 2 -13.21 -21.27 86.52
N GLN A 3 -12.77 -21.35 85.28
CA GLN A 3 -12.50 -20.15 84.44
C GLN A 3 -13.79 -19.82 83.68
N SER A 4 -14.27 -18.59 83.89
CA SER A 4 -15.47 -18.00 83.35
C SER A 4 -15.22 -17.60 81.87
N PHE A 5 -16.00 -18.21 80.95
CA PHE A 5 -16.04 -17.73 79.54
C PHE A 5 -16.98 -16.51 79.45
N ALA A 6 -16.43 -15.36 79.13
CA ALA A 6 -17.22 -14.15 78.86
C ALA A 6 -17.80 -14.28 77.42
N PHE A 7 -19.12 -14.28 77.34
CA PHE A 7 -19.86 -14.22 76.07
C PHE A 7 -19.81 -12.77 75.54
N MET A 8 -19.18 -12.61 74.37
CA MET A 8 -19.26 -11.35 73.62
C MET A 8 -20.70 -11.13 73.14
N SER A 9 -21.22 -9.90 73.35
CA SER A 9 -22.58 -9.56 72.96
C SER A 9 -22.69 -9.37 71.45
N ARG A 10 -23.89 -9.60 70.87
CA ARG A 10 -24.18 -9.38 69.44
C ARG A 10 -23.84 -7.96 68.96
N ARG A 11 -23.78 -6.99 69.84
CA ARG A 11 -23.39 -5.60 69.51
C ARG A 11 -21.90 -5.45 69.27
N ASP A 12 -21.05 -6.19 69.94
CA ASP A 12 -19.59 -6.11 69.75
C ASP A 12 -19.15 -6.78 68.45
N PHE A 13 -19.91 -7.77 67.99
CA PHE A 13 -19.67 -8.42 66.66
C PHE A 13 -20.06 -7.53 65.50
N ILE A 14 -21.06 -6.68 65.65
CA ILE A 14 -21.50 -5.73 64.60
C ILE A 14 -20.51 -4.53 64.52
N ALA A 15 -19.94 -4.07 65.61
CA ALA A 15 -18.95 -2.99 65.62
C ALA A 15 -17.60 -3.42 65.02
N ALA A 16 -17.18 -4.68 65.22
CA ALA A 16 -15.95 -5.22 64.61
C ALA A 16 -16.10 -5.45 63.08
N ALA A 17 -17.32 -5.81 62.62
CA ALA A 17 -17.58 -5.96 61.16
C ALA A 17 -17.67 -4.63 60.43
N ALA A 18 -18.04 -3.54 61.09
CA ALA A 18 -18.12 -2.18 60.50
C ALA A 18 -16.76 -1.49 60.30
N MET A 19 -15.73 -1.86 61.07
CA MET A 19 -14.36 -1.29 60.92
C MET A 19 -13.49 -2.07 59.93
N ALA A 20 -13.86 -3.31 59.55
CA ALA A 20 -13.14 -4.05 58.53
C ALA A 20 -13.58 -3.74 57.07
N ALA A 21 -14.68 -2.99 56.89
CA ALA A 21 -15.21 -2.61 55.61
C ALA A 21 -14.69 -1.25 55.05
N ALA A 22 -13.90 -0.51 55.82
CA ALA A 22 -13.46 0.84 55.44
C ALA A 22 -11.98 0.91 54.95
N GLY A 23 -11.34 -0.21 54.68
CA GLY A 23 -9.89 -0.27 54.38
C GLY A 23 -9.43 -0.95 53.12
N ILE A 24 -10.34 -1.42 52.23
CA ILE A 24 -9.95 -1.93 50.93
C ILE A 24 -10.50 -0.97 49.86
N VAL A 25 -9.84 0.16 49.70
CA VAL A 25 -9.80 0.84 48.41
C VAL A 25 -9.01 -0.13 47.51
N CYS A 26 -9.68 -1.06 46.87
CA CYS A 26 -9.14 -1.73 45.70
C CYS A 26 -8.86 -0.62 44.69
N SER A 27 -7.64 -0.15 44.66
CA SER A 27 -7.07 0.45 43.48
C SER A 27 -7.03 -0.66 42.42
N SER A 28 -8.17 -0.92 41.79
CA SER A 28 -8.20 -1.61 40.52
C SER A 28 -7.18 -0.91 39.65
N PRO A 29 -6.19 -1.61 39.09
CA PRO A 29 -5.36 -0.99 38.08
C PRO A 29 -6.37 -0.42 37.08
N ARG A 30 -6.36 0.90 36.85
CA ARG A 30 -7.08 1.51 35.75
C ARG A 30 -6.57 0.77 34.53
N GLY A 31 -7.30 -0.26 34.11
CA GLY A 31 -7.10 -0.86 32.81
C GLY A 31 -7.11 0.30 31.86
N VAL A 32 -6.02 0.49 31.14
CA VAL A 32 -6.01 1.37 29.97
C VAL A 32 -7.07 0.79 29.07
N PHE A 33 -8.29 1.34 29.13
CA PHE A 33 -9.33 0.98 28.18
C PHE A 33 -8.74 1.32 26.82
N ALA A 34 -8.43 0.29 26.04
CA ALA A 34 -8.01 0.49 24.67
C ALA A 34 -9.11 1.34 24.00
N VAL A 35 -8.73 2.50 23.49
CA VAL A 35 -9.66 3.38 22.78
C VAL A 35 -10.23 2.55 21.63
N GLU A 36 -11.56 2.41 21.55
CA GLU A 36 -12.21 1.65 20.48
C GLU A 36 -12.04 2.38 19.14
N PRO A 37 -11.86 1.68 18.02
CA PRO A 37 -11.79 2.32 16.72
C PRO A 37 -13.15 2.95 16.37
N GLU A 38 -13.13 4.17 15.84
CA GLU A 38 -14.35 4.93 15.47
C GLU A 38 -15.12 4.21 14.35
N LYS A 39 -14.39 3.51 13.47
CA LYS A 39 -14.97 2.69 12.41
C LYS A 39 -14.29 1.34 12.35
N ARG A 40 -14.96 0.28 12.78
CA ARG A 40 -14.42 -1.09 12.77
C ARG A 40 -14.41 -1.72 11.37
N SER A 41 -15.48 -1.53 10.60
CA SER A 41 -15.59 -2.09 9.25
C SER A 41 -15.06 -1.09 8.22
N VAL A 42 -13.94 -1.43 7.56
CA VAL A 42 -13.23 -0.57 6.61
C VAL A 42 -13.13 -1.26 5.26
N THR A 43 -13.49 -0.56 4.19
CA THR A 43 -13.30 -1.05 2.82
C THR A 43 -12.05 -0.43 2.21
N ILE A 44 -11.08 -1.28 1.83
CA ILE A 44 -9.86 -0.87 1.10
C ILE A 44 -10.04 -1.16 -0.39
N ALA A 45 -9.86 -0.12 -1.22
CA ALA A 45 -9.84 -0.22 -2.68
C ALA A 45 -8.42 -0.48 -3.19
N VAL A 46 -8.24 -1.49 -4.07
CA VAL A 46 -6.96 -1.82 -4.69
C VAL A 46 -7.08 -1.92 -6.21
N GLY A 47 -5.97 -1.73 -6.91
CA GLY A 47 -5.91 -1.77 -8.38
C GLY A 47 -5.36 -3.07 -8.97
N GLY A 48 -5.47 -4.19 -8.24
CA GLY A 48 -4.95 -5.49 -8.64
C GLY A 48 -4.46 -6.27 -7.42
N LYS A 49 -5.37 -6.83 -6.63
CA LYS A 49 -5.08 -7.44 -5.32
C LYS A 49 -4.01 -8.53 -5.31
N ASN A 50 -3.70 -9.11 -6.48
CA ASN A 50 -2.70 -10.17 -6.61
C ASN A 50 -1.31 -9.64 -7.00
N LEU A 51 -1.13 -8.32 -7.17
CA LEU A 51 0.16 -7.71 -7.42
C LEU A 51 0.99 -7.64 -6.13
N TYR A 52 2.29 -7.86 -6.24
CA TYR A 52 3.21 -7.74 -5.12
C TYR A 52 3.23 -6.34 -4.50
N TYR A 53 2.95 -5.33 -5.29
CA TYR A 53 2.72 -3.95 -4.88
C TYR A 53 1.71 -3.80 -3.72
N TYR A 54 0.77 -4.73 -3.59
CA TYR A 54 -0.24 -4.73 -2.51
C TYR A 54 0.04 -5.78 -1.43
N LEU A 55 1.17 -6.49 -1.51
CA LEU A 55 1.48 -7.55 -0.58
C LEU A 55 1.47 -7.12 0.90
N PRO A 56 2.02 -5.94 1.29
CA PRO A 56 2.00 -5.55 2.70
C PRO A 56 0.58 -5.44 3.29
N MET A 57 -0.33 -4.82 2.55
CA MET A 57 -1.75 -4.70 2.93
C MET A 57 -2.45 -6.07 2.91
N ALA A 58 -2.21 -6.86 1.86
CA ALA A 58 -2.87 -8.15 1.68
C ALA A 58 -2.39 -9.19 2.71
N LEU A 59 -1.10 -9.21 3.05
CA LEU A 59 -0.55 -10.10 4.06
C LEU A 59 -1.08 -9.75 5.45
N ALA A 60 -1.27 -8.45 5.75
CA ALA A 60 -1.91 -8.02 6.99
C ALA A 60 -3.34 -8.59 7.13
N ASP A 61 -4.09 -8.66 6.04
CA ASP A 61 -5.41 -9.29 6.00
C ASP A 61 -5.31 -10.82 6.14
N TRP A 62 -4.48 -11.49 5.34
CA TRP A 62 -4.34 -12.94 5.33
C TRP A 62 -3.81 -13.52 6.65
N MET A 63 -2.93 -12.80 7.33
CA MET A 63 -2.40 -13.20 8.64
C MET A 63 -3.28 -12.75 9.81
N GLY A 64 -4.39 -12.06 9.55
CA GLY A 64 -5.34 -11.63 10.57
C GLY A 64 -4.91 -10.40 11.37
N PHE A 65 -3.87 -9.67 10.96
CA PHE A 65 -3.35 -8.53 11.72
C PHE A 65 -4.36 -7.39 11.87
N TYR A 66 -5.23 -7.16 10.88
CA TYR A 66 -6.34 -6.22 11.03
C TYR A 66 -7.36 -6.68 12.09
N LYS A 67 -7.63 -7.98 12.17
CA LYS A 67 -8.54 -8.54 13.18
C LYS A 67 -7.95 -8.45 14.58
N ASP A 68 -6.64 -8.69 14.72
CA ASP A 68 -5.91 -8.51 15.98
C ASP A 68 -6.01 -7.06 16.48
N GLU A 69 -6.05 -6.09 15.56
CA GLU A 69 -6.28 -4.67 15.83
C GLU A 69 -7.78 -4.32 16.00
N GLY A 70 -8.68 -5.29 15.99
CA GLY A 70 -10.12 -5.10 16.17
C GLY A 70 -10.84 -4.52 14.95
N LEU A 71 -10.24 -4.62 13.75
CA LEU A 71 -10.80 -4.13 12.50
C LEU A 71 -11.35 -5.28 11.64
N ASP A 72 -12.47 -5.03 10.99
CA ASP A 72 -13.03 -5.87 9.92
C ASP A 72 -12.76 -5.20 8.58
N VAL A 73 -11.71 -5.66 7.90
CA VAL A 73 -11.25 -5.07 6.63
C VAL A 73 -11.77 -5.87 5.45
N LYS A 74 -12.39 -5.17 4.49
CA LYS A 74 -12.80 -5.73 3.21
C LYS A 74 -11.94 -5.15 2.09
N VAL A 75 -11.19 -5.99 1.37
CA VAL A 75 -10.40 -5.59 0.21
C VAL A 75 -11.21 -5.78 -1.06
N VAL A 76 -11.40 -4.70 -1.84
CA VAL A 76 -12.13 -4.70 -3.12
C VAL A 76 -11.20 -4.32 -4.26
N ASP A 77 -11.15 -5.18 -5.30
CA ASP A 77 -10.28 -5.00 -6.47
C ASP A 77 -11.01 -4.29 -7.61
N PHE A 78 -10.51 -3.11 -7.99
CA PHE A 78 -11.01 -2.32 -9.11
C PHE A 78 -10.16 -2.45 -10.39
N GLN A 79 -9.14 -3.31 -10.38
CA GLN A 79 -8.25 -3.62 -11.50
C GLN A 79 -7.58 -2.39 -12.14
N GLY A 80 -7.17 -1.44 -11.34
CA GLY A 80 -6.43 -0.26 -11.75
C GLY A 80 -6.40 0.80 -10.66
N GLY A 81 -5.22 1.35 -10.36
CA GLY A 81 -5.04 2.30 -9.24
C GLY A 81 -5.91 3.55 -9.36
N SER A 82 -6.06 4.12 -10.56
CA SER A 82 -6.94 5.27 -10.78
C SER A 82 -8.42 4.95 -10.55
N LYS A 83 -8.86 3.71 -10.82
CA LYS A 83 -10.23 3.26 -10.55
C LYS A 83 -10.46 3.08 -9.05
N SER A 84 -9.45 2.59 -8.32
CA SER A 84 -9.48 2.49 -6.85
C SER A 84 -9.61 3.87 -6.19
N LEU A 85 -8.84 4.85 -6.67
CA LEU A 85 -8.99 6.24 -6.24
C LEU A 85 -10.41 6.77 -6.50
N GLN A 86 -10.95 6.54 -7.70
CA GLN A 86 -12.32 6.96 -8.04
C GLN A 86 -13.38 6.32 -7.14
N ALA A 87 -13.19 5.05 -6.72
CA ALA A 87 -14.10 4.37 -5.81
C ALA A 87 -14.13 5.04 -4.43
N VAL A 88 -13.00 5.49 -3.91
CA VAL A 88 -12.94 6.22 -2.63
C VAL A 88 -13.49 7.63 -2.77
N VAL A 89 -13.14 8.35 -3.83
CA VAL A 89 -13.72 9.68 -4.11
C VAL A 89 -15.25 9.62 -4.26
N GLY A 90 -15.76 8.56 -4.85
CA GLY A 90 -17.20 8.30 -5.01
C GLY A 90 -17.87 7.68 -3.77
N GLY A 91 -17.16 7.44 -2.66
CA GLY A 91 -17.71 6.89 -1.43
C GLY A 91 -18.01 5.39 -1.45
N SER A 92 -17.56 4.64 -2.48
CA SER A 92 -17.72 3.18 -2.57
C SER A 92 -16.69 2.39 -1.76
N ALA A 93 -15.63 3.05 -1.29
CA ALA A 93 -14.64 2.53 -0.39
C ALA A 93 -14.11 3.66 0.52
N ASP A 94 -13.43 3.30 1.59
CA ASP A 94 -12.97 4.24 2.62
C ASP A 94 -11.52 4.65 2.41
N VAL A 95 -10.67 3.70 2.06
CA VAL A 95 -9.22 3.84 1.97
C VAL A 95 -8.74 3.27 0.65
N VAL A 96 -7.73 3.86 0.05
CA VAL A 96 -7.01 3.27 -1.08
C VAL A 96 -5.71 2.65 -0.58
N SER A 97 -5.43 1.42 -0.99
CA SER A 97 -4.05 0.96 -1.10
C SER A 97 -3.61 1.25 -2.54
N GLY A 98 -2.65 2.16 -2.72
CA GLY A 98 -2.30 2.64 -4.07
C GLY A 98 -1.15 3.62 -4.09
N ALA A 99 -1.00 4.30 -5.20
CA ALA A 99 0.15 5.11 -5.50
C ALA A 99 0.16 6.46 -4.78
N PHE A 100 1.32 6.81 -4.22
CA PHE A 100 1.53 8.05 -3.45
C PHE A 100 1.23 9.31 -4.28
N GLU A 101 1.64 9.36 -5.55
CA GLU A 101 1.42 10.53 -6.41
C GLU A 101 -0.07 10.84 -6.66
N HIS A 102 -0.97 9.93 -6.32
CA HIS A 102 -2.40 10.22 -6.33
C HIS A 102 -2.78 11.30 -5.31
N THR A 103 -2.11 11.36 -4.14
CA THR A 103 -2.36 12.41 -3.14
C THR A 103 -2.01 13.80 -3.71
N LEU A 104 -0.90 13.89 -4.45
CA LEU A 104 -0.50 15.12 -5.14
C LEU A 104 -1.47 15.47 -6.29
N SER A 105 -1.83 14.47 -7.11
CA SER A 105 -2.77 14.68 -8.21
C SER A 105 -4.15 15.18 -7.72
N MET A 106 -4.56 14.80 -6.51
CA MET A 106 -5.83 15.25 -5.93
C MET A 106 -5.73 16.70 -5.41
N GLN A 107 -4.56 17.16 -4.94
CA GLN A 107 -4.36 18.57 -4.60
C GLN A 107 -4.62 19.49 -5.80
N THR A 108 -4.21 19.08 -7.02
CA THR A 108 -4.49 19.86 -8.24
C THR A 108 -5.99 20.02 -8.54
N LYS A 109 -6.81 19.13 -7.97
CA LYS A 109 -8.28 19.14 -8.06
C LYS A 109 -8.95 19.74 -6.82
N ARG A 110 -8.17 20.36 -5.91
CA ARG A 110 -8.63 20.89 -4.62
C ARG A 110 -9.33 19.82 -3.74
N GLN A 111 -8.88 18.59 -3.84
CA GLN A 111 -9.34 17.47 -3.02
C GLN A 111 -8.18 17.01 -2.13
N SER A 112 -8.41 16.94 -0.83
CA SER A 112 -7.39 16.54 0.13
C SER A 112 -7.45 15.03 0.36
N MET A 113 -6.39 14.35 -0.06
CA MET A 113 -6.11 12.95 0.22
C MET A 113 -4.75 12.86 0.90
N GLN A 114 -4.67 12.22 2.07
CA GLN A 114 -3.42 12.10 2.80
C GLN A 114 -3.01 10.63 2.95
N ALA A 115 -1.75 10.33 2.65
CA ALA A 115 -1.15 9.03 2.90
C ALA A 115 -0.69 8.92 4.36
N PHE A 116 -0.91 7.76 5.00
CA PHE A 116 -0.67 7.58 6.43
C PHE A 116 0.22 6.38 6.80
N VAL A 117 0.50 5.48 5.86
CA VAL A 117 1.52 4.42 5.99
C VAL A 117 2.08 4.05 4.63
N LEU A 118 3.40 4.04 4.53
CA LEU A 118 4.11 3.65 3.32
C LEU A 118 4.25 2.12 3.26
N GLN A 119 3.96 1.54 2.10
CA GLN A 119 4.15 0.12 1.84
C GLN A 119 5.42 -0.14 1.02
N ASP A 120 5.68 0.72 0.02
CA ASP A 120 6.73 0.49 -0.97
C ASP A 120 7.60 1.75 -1.16
N ARG A 121 8.90 1.57 -0.98
CA ARG A 121 9.92 2.62 -1.16
C ARG A 121 10.35 2.80 -2.61
N ALA A 122 9.96 1.87 -3.49
CA ALA A 122 10.23 1.94 -4.92
C ALA A 122 8.96 1.64 -5.72
N PRO A 123 8.87 2.11 -6.99
CA PRO A 123 7.69 1.94 -7.85
C PRO A 123 7.28 0.50 -8.12
N GLN A 124 8.20 -0.47 -8.09
CA GLN A 124 8.01 -1.88 -8.47
C GLN A 124 7.48 -2.07 -9.90
N CYS A 125 7.46 -1.02 -10.69
CA CYS A 125 7.04 -1.06 -12.08
C CYS A 125 8.20 -1.39 -13.01
N VAL A 126 7.91 -2.10 -14.08
CA VAL A 126 8.85 -2.42 -15.15
C VAL A 126 8.29 -1.89 -16.46
N PHE A 127 9.08 -1.08 -17.17
CA PHE A 127 8.80 -0.70 -18.54
C PHE A 127 9.49 -1.67 -19.48
N ALA A 128 8.71 -2.39 -20.27
CA ALA A 128 9.23 -3.41 -21.19
C ALA A 128 8.65 -3.28 -22.59
N ILE A 129 9.47 -3.61 -23.58
CA ILE A 129 9.11 -3.65 -25.00
C ILE A 129 8.69 -5.06 -25.39
N ASN A 130 7.62 -5.17 -26.16
CA ASN A 130 7.05 -6.43 -26.61
C ASN A 130 7.87 -7.00 -27.77
N ARG A 131 8.54 -8.15 -27.55
CA ARG A 131 9.37 -8.81 -28.56
C ARG A 131 8.58 -9.27 -29.80
N ARG A 132 7.29 -9.54 -29.65
CA ARG A 132 6.46 -9.99 -30.77
C ARG A 132 6.27 -8.89 -31.81
N THR A 133 6.08 -7.64 -31.39
CA THR A 133 5.77 -6.50 -32.30
C THR A 133 6.95 -5.59 -32.54
N MET A 134 7.96 -5.58 -31.65
CA MET A 134 9.08 -4.64 -31.66
C MET A 134 10.41 -5.37 -31.42
N LYS A 135 10.62 -6.52 -32.06
CA LYS A 135 11.82 -7.36 -31.89
C LYS A 135 13.12 -6.55 -32.09
N GLY A 136 14.02 -6.62 -31.11
CA GLY A 136 15.34 -5.98 -31.14
C GLY A 136 15.34 -4.48 -30.84
N VAL A 137 14.18 -3.88 -30.64
CA VAL A 137 14.08 -2.47 -30.20
C VAL A 137 14.37 -2.40 -28.72
N LYS A 138 15.22 -1.44 -28.33
CA LYS A 138 15.57 -1.15 -26.91
C LYS A 138 15.36 0.32 -26.54
N ASP A 139 15.31 1.21 -27.54
CA ASP A 139 15.12 2.63 -27.33
C ASP A 139 13.63 2.99 -27.24
N PRO A 140 13.15 3.56 -26.11
CA PRO A 140 11.78 4.02 -25.99
C PRO A 140 11.35 5.06 -27.02
N ALA A 141 12.28 5.82 -27.61
CA ALA A 141 11.97 6.78 -28.69
C ALA A 141 11.30 6.13 -29.89
N ALA A 142 11.60 4.85 -30.18
CA ALA A 142 10.97 4.08 -31.24
C ALA A 142 9.47 3.77 -30.99
N LEU A 143 8.97 4.05 -29.80
CA LEU A 143 7.56 3.85 -29.43
C LEU A 143 6.67 5.05 -29.78
N LYS A 144 7.19 6.08 -30.44
CA LYS A 144 6.38 7.16 -31.00
C LYS A 144 5.35 6.58 -31.99
N GLY A 145 4.08 6.95 -31.82
CA GLY A 145 2.95 6.44 -32.60
C GLY A 145 2.51 5.01 -32.24
N ARG A 146 3.10 4.38 -31.21
CA ARG A 146 2.85 3.01 -30.78
C ARG A 146 1.87 2.93 -29.61
N ARG A 147 1.48 1.70 -29.26
CA ARG A 147 0.55 1.38 -28.18
C ARG A 147 1.33 0.90 -26.96
N ILE A 148 1.18 1.61 -25.84
CA ILE A 148 1.81 1.24 -24.58
C ILE A 148 0.74 0.78 -23.61
N GLY A 149 0.83 -0.47 -23.16
CA GLY A 149 -0.06 -1.04 -22.17
C GLY A 149 0.23 -0.47 -20.78
N VAL A 150 -0.82 -0.08 -20.06
CA VAL A 150 -0.77 0.35 -18.66
C VAL A 150 -1.88 -0.34 -17.88
N THR A 151 -1.79 -0.42 -16.55
CA THR A 151 -2.86 -1.07 -15.76
C THR A 151 -4.20 -0.36 -15.97
N ALA A 152 -4.20 0.96 -15.90
CA ALA A 152 -5.31 1.82 -16.34
C ALA A 152 -4.77 3.23 -16.64
N PRO A 153 -5.37 3.99 -17.54
CA PRO A 153 -5.04 5.41 -17.73
C PRO A 153 -5.16 6.18 -16.41
N GLY A 154 -4.12 6.97 -16.08
CA GLY A 154 -4.03 7.72 -14.81
C GLY A 154 -3.54 6.94 -13.60
N SER A 155 -3.22 5.65 -13.74
CA SER A 155 -2.56 4.86 -12.70
C SER A 155 -1.05 5.12 -12.67
N HIS A 156 -0.37 4.66 -11.62
CA HIS A 156 1.10 4.74 -11.48
C HIS A 156 1.87 4.23 -12.70
N SER A 157 1.44 3.08 -13.26
CA SER A 157 2.02 2.55 -14.51
C SER A 157 1.91 3.52 -15.70
N HIS A 158 0.84 4.32 -15.77
CA HIS A 158 0.70 5.35 -16.80
C HIS A 158 1.62 6.56 -16.52
N VAL A 159 1.79 6.96 -15.26
CA VAL A 159 2.75 8.02 -14.88
C VAL A 159 4.16 7.59 -15.26
N MET A 160 4.56 6.34 -14.94
CA MET A 160 5.87 5.82 -15.33
C MET A 160 6.05 5.74 -16.87
N ALA A 161 5.02 5.28 -17.60
CA ALA A 161 5.09 5.26 -19.06
C ALA A 161 5.35 6.66 -19.63
N ASN A 162 4.60 7.66 -19.20
CA ASN A 162 4.79 9.05 -19.60
C ASN A 162 6.19 9.56 -19.24
N PHE A 163 6.68 9.25 -18.03
CA PHE A 163 7.98 9.69 -17.56
C PHE A 163 9.12 9.11 -18.43
N VAL A 164 9.11 7.81 -18.70
CA VAL A 164 10.09 7.13 -19.55
C VAL A 164 10.04 7.68 -20.99
N MET A 165 8.83 7.84 -21.54
CA MET A 165 8.65 8.39 -22.90
C MET A 165 9.09 9.84 -23.00
N ALA A 166 8.81 10.69 -22.00
CA ALA A 166 9.25 12.07 -21.97
C ALA A 166 10.79 12.17 -21.95
N ARG A 167 11.48 11.32 -21.20
CA ARG A 167 12.95 11.23 -21.19
C ARG A 167 13.53 10.79 -22.54
N ALA A 168 12.77 10.01 -23.30
CA ALA A 168 13.12 9.63 -24.68
C ALA A 168 12.68 10.67 -25.73
N GLY A 169 12.21 11.86 -25.31
CA GLY A 169 11.78 12.93 -26.19
C GLY A 169 10.40 12.73 -26.84
N VAL A 170 9.59 11.79 -26.36
CA VAL A 170 8.25 11.49 -26.87
C VAL A 170 7.19 12.05 -25.92
N LYS A 171 6.33 12.92 -26.42
CA LYS A 171 5.26 13.55 -25.63
C LYS A 171 4.11 12.56 -25.37
N SER A 172 3.33 12.78 -24.31
CA SER A 172 2.22 11.91 -23.92
C SER A 172 1.10 11.77 -24.97
N ASN A 173 0.96 12.72 -25.89
CA ASN A 173 0.04 12.67 -27.01
C ASN A 173 0.64 12.06 -28.30
N GLU A 174 1.89 11.62 -28.28
CA GLU A 174 2.57 11.00 -29.42
C GLU A 174 2.60 9.47 -29.35
N TYR A 175 1.91 8.86 -28.40
CA TYR A 175 1.66 7.41 -28.31
C TYR A 175 0.28 7.15 -27.71
N SER A 176 -0.21 5.91 -27.78
CA SER A 176 -1.51 5.51 -27.24
C SER A 176 -1.34 4.70 -25.94
N ALA A 177 -1.80 5.22 -24.81
CA ALA A 177 -1.85 4.46 -23.57
C ALA A 177 -3.11 3.57 -23.54
N ILE A 178 -2.92 2.25 -23.49
CA ILE A 178 -4.00 1.26 -23.51
C ILE A 178 -4.14 0.61 -22.14
N GLY A 179 -5.30 0.69 -21.53
CA GLY A 179 -5.60 -0.01 -20.28
C GLY A 179 -5.72 -1.51 -20.50
N ILE A 180 -4.74 -2.28 -20.01
CA ILE A 180 -4.69 -3.74 -20.17
C ILE A 180 -4.96 -4.50 -18.85
N GLY A 181 -5.20 -3.78 -17.76
CA GLY A 181 -5.38 -4.38 -16.43
C GLY A 181 -4.07 -4.79 -15.78
N SER A 182 -4.15 -5.63 -14.75
CA SER A 182 -3.04 -6.00 -13.86
C SER A 182 -2.91 -7.52 -13.63
N GLY A 183 -3.55 -8.35 -14.44
CA GLY A 183 -3.58 -9.81 -14.29
C GLY A 183 -3.46 -10.54 -15.62
N ALA A 184 -4.17 -11.66 -15.76
CA ALA A 184 -4.14 -12.50 -16.96
C ALA A 184 -4.47 -11.74 -18.27
N GLY A 185 -5.33 -10.71 -18.20
CA GLY A 185 -5.62 -9.83 -19.32
C GLY A 185 -4.39 -9.08 -19.83
N ALA A 186 -3.52 -8.60 -18.93
CA ALA A 186 -2.28 -7.93 -19.30
C ALA A 186 -1.31 -8.90 -19.99
N VAL A 187 -1.16 -10.12 -19.45
CA VAL A 187 -0.36 -11.18 -20.10
C VAL A 187 -0.87 -11.48 -21.50
N ALA A 188 -2.19 -11.64 -21.65
CA ALA A 188 -2.81 -11.92 -22.95
C ALA A 188 -2.62 -10.76 -23.94
N ALA A 189 -2.77 -9.51 -23.51
CA ALA A 189 -2.58 -8.32 -24.36
C ALA A 189 -1.15 -8.21 -24.91
N VAL A 190 -0.13 -8.48 -24.07
CA VAL A 190 1.27 -8.50 -24.50
C VAL A 190 1.51 -9.67 -25.46
N ARG A 191 1.13 -10.89 -25.09
CA ARG A 191 1.38 -12.09 -25.90
C ARG A 191 0.66 -12.06 -27.25
N SER A 192 -0.52 -11.45 -27.35
CA SER A 192 -1.24 -11.30 -28.62
C SER A 192 -0.68 -10.20 -29.52
N GLY A 193 0.18 -9.29 -28.99
CA GLY A 193 0.66 -8.11 -29.71
C GLY A 193 -0.35 -6.96 -29.76
N GLN A 194 -1.33 -6.95 -28.85
CA GLN A 194 -2.26 -5.81 -28.72
C GLN A 194 -1.54 -4.52 -28.34
N VAL A 195 -0.42 -4.62 -27.62
CA VAL A 195 0.44 -3.50 -27.23
C VAL A 195 1.88 -3.74 -27.67
N ASP A 196 2.59 -2.66 -27.98
CA ASP A 196 3.96 -2.67 -28.51
C ASP A 196 5.02 -2.56 -27.38
N ALA A 197 4.62 -1.98 -26.25
CA ALA A 197 5.33 -1.96 -25.00
C ALA A 197 4.32 -1.97 -23.85
N PHE A 198 4.76 -2.14 -22.63
CA PHE A 198 3.87 -2.02 -21.47
C PHE A 198 4.64 -1.61 -20.21
N VAL A 199 3.92 -1.03 -19.25
CA VAL A 199 4.36 -0.90 -17.88
C VAL A 199 3.55 -1.85 -17.02
N GLY A 200 4.25 -2.81 -16.45
CA GLY A 200 3.65 -3.86 -15.63
C GLY A 200 4.29 -3.97 -14.25
N LEU A 201 3.69 -4.82 -13.44
CA LEU A 201 4.16 -5.21 -12.11
C LEU A 201 4.14 -6.73 -12.01
N ASP A 202 4.86 -7.28 -11.03
CA ASP A 202 4.80 -8.71 -10.75
C ASP A 202 3.44 -9.12 -10.14
N PRO A 203 2.95 -10.31 -10.53
CA PRO A 203 3.65 -11.40 -11.23
C PRO A 203 3.59 -11.33 -12.78
N VAL A 204 2.92 -10.37 -13.39
CA VAL A 204 2.77 -10.27 -14.85
C VAL A 204 4.11 -10.13 -15.56
N VAL A 205 5.00 -9.31 -15.02
CA VAL A 205 6.34 -9.05 -15.59
C VAL A 205 7.17 -10.33 -15.60
N THR A 206 7.36 -10.96 -14.45
CA THR A 206 8.16 -12.20 -14.34
C THR A 206 7.59 -13.32 -15.23
N GLN A 207 6.26 -13.44 -15.31
CA GLN A 207 5.62 -14.42 -16.20
C GLN A 207 5.93 -14.16 -17.68
N LEU A 208 6.02 -12.91 -18.10
CA LEU A 208 6.36 -12.54 -19.48
C LEU A 208 7.87 -12.66 -19.75
N GLU A 209 8.72 -12.41 -18.75
CA GLU A 209 10.17 -12.66 -18.83
C GLU A 209 10.46 -14.16 -19.02
N GLU A 210 9.88 -15.02 -18.17
CA GLU A 210 10.03 -16.49 -18.28
C GLU A 210 9.55 -17.02 -19.66
N ALA A 211 8.56 -16.35 -20.25
CA ALA A 211 8.04 -16.71 -21.57
C ALA A 211 8.83 -16.10 -22.75
N ASP A 212 9.95 -15.42 -22.49
CA ASP A 212 10.76 -14.70 -23.48
C ASP A 212 9.96 -13.74 -24.36
N ALA A 213 8.90 -13.13 -23.80
CA ALA A 213 7.95 -12.30 -24.53
C ALA A 213 8.30 -10.81 -24.55
N ILE A 214 9.23 -10.37 -23.68
CA ILE A 214 9.52 -8.95 -23.45
C ILE A 214 11.03 -8.68 -23.34
N ASP A 215 11.40 -7.44 -23.67
CA ASP A 215 12.71 -6.87 -23.36
C ASP A 215 12.53 -5.77 -22.32
N ILE A 216 13.10 -5.93 -21.12
CA ILE A 216 13.06 -4.92 -20.07
C ILE A 216 13.96 -3.76 -20.47
N VAL A 217 13.42 -2.55 -20.39
CA VAL A 217 14.14 -1.29 -20.64
C VAL A 217 14.39 -0.52 -19.34
N VAL A 218 13.39 -0.50 -18.45
CA VAL A 218 13.50 0.11 -17.13
C VAL A 218 12.90 -0.85 -16.10
N ASP A 219 13.64 -1.09 -15.03
CA ASP A 219 13.20 -1.90 -13.89
C ASP A 219 13.30 -1.07 -12.62
N THR A 220 12.19 -0.88 -11.91
CA THR A 220 12.15 -0.15 -10.64
C THR A 220 11.67 -1.04 -9.49
N ARG A 221 11.95 -2.36 -9.57
CA ARG A 221 11.67 -3.30 -8.48
C ARG A 221 12.65 -3.20 -7.30
N ARG A 222 13.63 -2.28 -7.40
CA ARG A 222 14.60 -1.98 -6.34
C ARG A 222 14.64 -0.47 -6.11
N VAL A 223 15.02 -0.08 -4.89
CA VAL A 223 15.04 1.34 -4.49
C VAL A 223 16.06 2.11 -5.32
N GLU A 224 17.26 1.55 -5.50
CA GLU A 224 18.36 2.22 -6.20
C GLU A 224 18.02 2.54 -7.65
N GLU A 225 17.37 1.63 -8.35
CA GLU A 225 16.95 1.84 -9.75
C GLU A 225 15.79 2.85 -9.84
N GLY A 226 14.87 2.81 -8.88
CA GLY A 226 13.80 3.80 -8.78
C GLY A 226 14.37 5.21 -8.55
N ASP A 227 15.24 5.35 -7.55
CA ASP A 227 15.87 6.62 -7.20
C ASP A 227 16.74 7.17 -8.36
N ALA A 228 17.47 6.29 -9.06
CA ALA A 228 18.25 6.67 -10.24
C ALA A 228 17.37 7.13 -11.41
N LEU A 229 16.22 6.45 -11.64
CA LEU A 229 15.30 6.84 -12.70
C LEU A 229 14.70 8.23 -12.44
N TYR A 230 14.23 8.48 -11.21
CA TYR A 230 13.50 9.70 -10.86
C TYR A 230 14.38 10.81 -10.27
N ASN A 231 15.66 10.54 -10.08
CA ASN A 231 16.62 11.44 -9.44
C ASN A 231 16.16 11.87 -8.05
N GLY A 232 15.80 10.89 -7.22
CA GLY A 232 15.35 11.06 -5.84
C GLY A 232 14.38 9.97 -5.39
N PRO A 233 13.98 9.96 -4.12
CA PRO A 233 13.14 8.92 -3.55
C PRO A 233 11.73 8.93 -4.16
N MET A 234 11.47 8.00 -5.08
CA MET A 234 10.16 7.79 -5.69
C MET A 234 9.43 6.68 -4.97
N VAL A 235 8.75 7.04 -3.89
CA VAL A 235 7.88 6.10 -3.17
C VAL A 235 6.62 5.78 -3.96
N ALA A 236 6.00 4.64 -3.67
CA ALA A 236 4.90 4.15 -4.48
C ALA A 236 3.70 3.71 -3.65
N GLY A 237 3.58 2.42 -3.31
CA GLY A 237 2.46 1.89 -2.57
C GLY A 237 2.32 2.47 -1.17
N CYS A 238 1.14 2.95 -0.85
CA CYS A 238 0.80 3.44 0.49
C CYS A 238 -0.71 3.26 0.77
N LEU A 239 -1.11 3.33 2.03
CA LEU A 239 -2.50 3.55 2.36
C LEU A 239 -2.76 5.05 2.45
N TYR A 240 -3.80 5.51 1.76
CA TYR A 240 -4.25 6.90 1.82
C TYR A 240 -5.76 7.00 1.79
N ALA A 241 -6.30 8.08 2.36
CA ALA A 241 -7.73 8.32 2.47
C ALA A 241 -8.04 9.83 2.36
N PRO A 242 -9.31 10.21 2.18
CA PRO A 242 -9.74 11.59 2.35
C PRO A 242 -9.31 12.12 3.72
N GLN A 243 -8.80 13.35 3.79
CA GLN A 243 -8.41 13.98 5.07
C GLN A 243 -9.53 13.91 6.10
N THR A 244 -10.77 14.11 5.65
CA THR A 244 -11.96 14.03 6.51
C THR A 244 -12.19 12.65 7.11
N PHE A 245 -11.78 11.57 6.43
CA PHE A 245 -11.82 10.22 6.99
C PHE A 245 -10.77 10.06 8.09
N ILE A 246 -9.54 10.52 7.83
CA ILE A 246 -8.43 10.43 8.78
C ILE A 246 -8.73 11.23 10.06
N ASP A 247 -9.28 12.43 9.92
CA ASP A 247 -9.61 13.32 11.05
C ASP A 247 -10.75 12.78 11.91
N ARG A 248 -11.71 12.09 11.29
CA ARG A 248 -12.86 11.49 12.01
C ARG A 248 -12.57 10.12 12.60
N ASN A 249 -11.53 9.44 12.13
CA ASN A 249 -11.24 8.05 12.50
C ASN A 249 -9.75 7.84 12.85
N PRO A 250 -9.13 8.67 13.71
CA PRO A 250 -7.71 8.59 13.98
C PRO A 250 -7.27 7.27 14.61
N GLU A 251 -8.07 6.68 15.50
CA GLU A 251 -7.75 5.37 16.10
C GLU A 251 -7.87 4.23 15.08
N THR A 252 -8.88 4.27 14.22
CA THR A 252 -9.02 3.32 13.10
C THR A 252 -7.81 3.37 12.19
N VAL A 253 -7.34 4.57 11.81
CA VAL A 253 -6.15 4.77 10.97
C VAL A 253 -4.88 4.29 11.68
N GLN A 254 -4.73 4.55 12.99
CA GLN A 254 -3.62 4.03 13.78
C GLN A 254 -3.57 2.50 13.76
N ARG A 255 -4.69 1.84 13.96
CA ARG A 255 -4.79 0.38 13.95
C ARG A 255 -4.52 -0.21 12.59
N MET A 256 -5.01 0.43 11.52
CA MET A 256 -4.65 0.04 10.15
C MET A 256 -3.14 0.13 9.92
N THR A 257 -2.52 1.21 10.40
CA THR A 257 -1.07 1.43 10.32
C THR A 257 -0.30 0.36 11.09
N ASN A 258 -0.69 0.03 12.33
CA ASN A 258 -0.09 -1.04 13.14
C ASN A 258 -0.09 -2.37 12.39
N ALA A 259 -1.25 -2.76 11.84
CA ALA A 259 -1.40 -4.00 11.09
C ALA A 259 -0.48 -4.06 9.86
N VAL A 260 -0.36 -2.96 9.11
CA VAL A 260 0.52 -2.89 7.93
C VAL A 260 1.99 -2.92 8.33
N ILE A 261 2.41 -2.19 9.38
CA ILE A 261 3.81 -2.21 9.84
C ILE A 261 4.18 -3.60 10.36
N ARG A 262 3.30 -4.28 11.08
CA ARG A 262 3.50 -5.68 11.48
C ARG A 262 3.69 -6.59 10.26
N SER A 263 2.91 -6.38 9.20
CA SER A 263 3.07 -7.10 7.94
C SER A 263 4.42 -6.80 7.28
N LEU A 264 4.85 -5.54 7.23
CA LEU A 264 6.15 -5.15 6.68
C LEU A 264 7.32 -5.81 7.43
N LYS A 265 7.28 -5.82 8.76
CA LYS A 265 8.26 -6.53 9.60
C LYS A 265 8.26 -8.05 9.32
N THR A 266 7.08 -8.63 9.14
CA THR A 266 6.94 -10.04 8.76
C THR A 266 7.57 -10.31 7.39
N ILE A 267 7.27 -9.47 6.38
CA ILE A 267 7.83 -9.57 5.02
C ILE A 267 9.37 -9.50 5.04
N ALA A 268 9.93 -8.62 5.86
CA ALA A 268 11.38 -8.48 5.98
C ALA A 268 12.06 -9.74 6.51
N ALA A 269 11.39 -10.52 7.36
CA ALA A 269 11.96 -11.68 8.06
C ALA A 269 11.58 -13.04 7.43
N ILE A 270 10.40 -13.14 6.80
CA ILE A 270 9.82 -14.41 6.34
C ILE A 270 10.58 -14.99 5.14
N THR A 271 10.73 -16.32 5.10
CA THR A 271 11.22 -17.02 3.91
C THR A 271 10.11 -17.18 2.86
N PRO A 272 10.46 -17.40 1.57
CA PRO A 272 9.45 -17.67 0.54
C PRO A 272 8.55 -18.86 0.87
N GLU A 273 9.09 -19.90 1.48
CA GLU A 273 8.38 -21.13 1.86
C GLU A 273 7.37 -20.86 2.99
N GLU A 274 7.73 -20.03 3.96
CA GLU A 274 6.85 -19.61 5.05
C GLU A 274 5.75 -18.67 4.55
N LEU A 275 6.11 -17.73 3.66
CA LEU A 275 5.14 -16.86 3.01
C LEU A 275 4.08 -17.69 2.28
N MET A 276 4.47 -18.68 1.49
CA MET A 276 3.54 -19.54 0.76
C MET A 276 2.57 -20.32 1.66
N LYS A 277 2.94 -20.59 2.92
CA LYS A 277 2.02 -21.21 3.91
C LYS A 277 0.98 -20.21 4.46
N SER A 278 1.33 -18.93 4.48
CA SER A 278 0.51 -17.84 5.04
C SER A 278 -0.43 -17.20 4.02
N VAL A 279 -0.18 -17.43 2.73
CA VAL A 279 -0.91 -16.81 1.62
C VAL A 279 -1.95 -17.77 1.04
N PRO A 280 -3.17 -17.31 0.71
CA PRO A 280 -4.17 -18.14 0.06
C PRO A 280 -3.66 -18.72 -1.27
N LYS A 281 -3.95 -20.00 -1.54
CA LYS A 281 -3.51 -20.68 -2.78
C LYS A 281 -3.96 -19.95 -4.06
N ALA A 282 -5.08 -19.24 -4.01
CA ALA A 282 -5.57 -18.42 -5.12
C ALA A 282 -4.61 -17.28 -5.49
N ALA A 283 -3.79 -16.79 -4.57
CA ALA A 283 -2.81 -15.74 -4.85
C ALA A 283 -1.62 -16.25 -5.69
N PHE A 284 -1.35 -17.54 -5.71
CA PHE A 284 -0.28 -18.13 -6.53
C PHE A 284 -0.57 -18.14 -8.02
N LEU A 285 -1.79 -17.82 -8.43
CA LEU A 285 -2.24 -17.86 -9.82
C LEU A 285 -1.87 -19.17 -10.57
N GLY A 286 -1.84 -20.28 -9.82
CA GLY A 286 -1.49 -21.60 -10.31
C GLY A 286 0.03 -21.90 -10.40
N ASN A 287 0.91 -20.95 -10.07
CA ASN A 287 2.37 -21.13 -10.13
C ASN A 287 3.06 -20.70 -8.82
N PRO A 288 3.20 -21.60 -7.82
CA PRO A 288 3.87 -21.28 -6.55
C PRO A 288 5.34 -20.89 -6.72
N LYS A 289 6.06 -21.47 -7.68
CA LYS A 289 7.46 -21.15 -7.95
C LYS A 289 7.62 -19.71 -8.43
N LEU A 290 6.80 -19.31 -9.41
CA LEU A 290 6.75 -17.92 -9.88
C LEU A 290 6.43 -16.96 -8.74
N TYR A 291 5.47 -17.33 -7.87
CA TYR A 291 5.12 -16.51 -6.71
C TYR A 291 6.32 -16.29 -5.78
N ALA A 292 7.05 -17.35 -5.43
CA ALA A 292 8.25 -17.24 -4.60
C ALA A 292 9.34 -16.37 -5.25
N GLU A 293 9.56 -16.50 -6.55
CA GLU A 293 10.53 -15.70 -7.31
C GLU A 293 10.14 -14.21 -7.32
N CYS A 294 8.89 -13.89 -7.59
CA CYS A 294 8.38 -12.52 -7.53
C CYS A 294 8.54 -11.91 -6.13
N PHE A 295 8.35 -12.70 -5.07
CA PHE A 295 8.58 -12.25 -3.70
C PHE A 295 10.02 -11.79 -3.48
N LEU A 296 11.00 -12.60 -3.88
CA LEU A 296 12.41 -12.26 -3.72
C LEU A 296 12.82 -11.02 -4.53
N ARG A 297 12.22 -10.83 -5.71
CA ARG A 297 12.50 -9.68 -6.57
C ARG A 297 11.92 -8.38 -6.03
N ASN A 298 10.73 -8.41 -5.42
CA ASN A 298 9.98 -7.22 -4.99
C ASN A 298 10.21 -6.86 -3.51
N ARG A 299 10.58 -7.83 -2.65
CA ARG A 299 10.81 -7.58 -1.22
C ARG A 299 11.77 -6.41 -0.93
N PRO A 300 12.89 -6.19 -1.67
CA PRO A 300 13.80 -5.06 -1.42
C PRO A 300 13.15 -3.68 -1.62
N ALA A 301 12.08 -3.58 -2.40
CA ALA A 301 11.36 -2.34 -2.63
C ALA A 301 10.37 -1.99 -1.50
N MET A 302 10.03 -2.95 -0.65
CA MET A 302 9.03 -2.73 0.41
C MET A 302 9.61 -1.89 1.55
N SER A 303 8.76 -1.10 2.19
CA SER A 303 9.12 -0.33 3.38
C SER A 303 9.44 -1.27 4.54
N ILE A 304 10.30 -0.82 5.45
CA ILE A 304 10.64 -1.57 6.66
C ILE A 304 9.91 -1.04 7.91
N ASP A 305 9.46 0.20 7.86
CA ASP A 305 8.91 0.94 9.01
C ASP A 305 7.63 1.71 8.72
N GLY A 306 7.16 1.71 7.46
CA GLY A 306 5.95 2.41 7.05
C GLY A 306 6.08 3.92 6.90
N ARG A 307 7.30 4.49 7.00
CA ARG A 307 7.56 5.94 6.98
C ARG A 307 7.86 6.44 5.58
N PHE A 308 7.35 7.64 5.28
CA PHE A 308 7.68 8.37 4.06
C PHE A 308 9.04 9.07 4.25
N PRO A 309 10.01 8.88 3.33
CA PRO A 309 11.29 9.57 3.38
C PRO A 309 11.15 11.04 2.98
N GLU A 310 12.08 11.87 3.45
CA GLU A 310 12.21 13.25 2.96
C GLU A 310 12.49 13.28 1.46
N GLY A 311 12.00 14.31 0.77
CA GLY A 311 12.18 14.47 -0.69
C GLY A 311 11.20 13.68 -1.55
N CYS A 312 10.36 12.80 -0.99
CA CYS A 312 9.41 12.00 -1.78
C CYS A 312 8.32 12.85 -2.48
N VAL A 313 7.90 13.95 -1.88
CA VAL A 313 6.93 14.89 -2.48
C VAL A 313 7.55 15.60 -3.67
N GLU A 314 8.76 16.11 -3.51
CA GLU A 314 9.51 16.81 -4.56
C GLU A 314 9.78 15.91 -5.76
N THR A 315 10.15 14.64 -5.50
CA THR A 315 10.39 13.66 -6.57
C THR A 315 9.10 13.32 -7.30
N ALA A 316 8.01 13.03 -6.58
CA ALA A 316 6.71 12.75 -7.18
C ALA A 316 6.14 13.96 -7.93
N ALA A 317 6.33 15.18 -7.41
CA ALA A 317 5.92 16.42 -8.08
C ALA A 317 6.66 16.62 -9.41
N LYS A 318 8.00 16.43 -9.45
CA LYS A 318 8.79 16.47 -10.68
C LYS A 318 8.33 15.41 -11.69
N ALA A 319 8.05 14.20 -11.23
CA ALA A 319 7.51 13.14 -12.09
C ALA A 319 6.15 13.53 -12.70
N LEU A 320 5.25 14.11 -11.92
CA LEU A 320 3.96 14.60 -12.42
C LEU A 320 4.13 15.79 -13.39
N ALA A 321 5.03 16.74 -13.12
CA ALA A 321 5.32 17.88 -13.98
C ALA A 321 5.91 17.47 -15.32
N SER A 322 6.72 16.41 -15.37
CA SER A 322 7.25 15.88 -16.64
C SER A 322 6.17 15.36 -17.58
N VAL A 323 5.02 14.96 -17.01
CA VAL A 323 3.84 14.45 -17.73
C VAL A 323 2.83 15.56 -18.02
N LYS A 324 2.75 16.53 -17.11
CA LYS A 324 1.84 17.67 -17.13
C LYS A 324 2.64 18.95 -16.88
N PRO A 325 3.21 19.56 -17.93
CA PRO A 325 4.07 20.74 -17.78
C PRO A 325 3.42 21.91 -17.03
N GLU A 326 2.09 22.00 -17.08
CA GLU A 326 1.31 22.99 -16.33
C GLU A 326 1.44 22.84 -14.79
N LEU A 327 1.95 21.71 -14.30
CA LEU A 327 2.20 21.48 -12.88
C LEU A 327 3.62 21.87 -12.43
N ALA A 328 4.49 22.33 -13.33
CA ALA A 328 5.87 22.67 -12.99
C ALA A 328 5.97 23.73 -11.89
N ASP A 329 5.05 24.71 -11.90
CA ASP A 329 4.99 25.79 -10.93
C ASP A 329 3.95 25.54 -9.80
N PHE A 330 3.28 24.39 -9.83
CA PHE A 330 2.28 24.07 -8.80
C PHE A 330 2.99 23.75 -7.47
N LYS A 331 2.61 24.48 -6.41
CA LYS A 331 3.14 24.27 -5.06
C LYS A 331 2.34 23.18 -4.36
N PHE A 332 2.92 21.99 -4.32
CA PHE A 332 2.35 20.90 -3.55
C PHE A 332 2.59 21.08 -2.05
N ASP A 333 1.56 20.84 -1.27
CA ASP A 333 1.65 20.82 0.20
C ASP A 333 2.03 19.41 0.67
N ALA A 334 3.24 19.29 1.23
CA ALA A 334 3.75 18.02 1.73
C ALA A 334 2.93 17.49 2.92
N ALA A 335 2.48 18.40 3.82
CA ALA A 335 1.69 18.02 4.98
C ALA A 335 0.29 17.52 4.59
N ALA A 336 -0.25 18.02 3.47
CA ALA A 336 -1.50 17.51 2.90
C ALA A 336 -1.31 16.21 2.12
N ALA A 337 -0.08 15.91 1.64
CA ALA A 337 0.21 14.71 0.87
C ALA A 337 0.38 13.46 1.75
N TYR A 338 1.09 13.58 2.89
CA TYR A 338 1.33 12.47 3.79
C TYR A 338 1.54 12.89 5.24
N THR A 339 1.49 11.90 6.13
CA THR A 339 1.89 12.05 7.54
C THR A 339 2.61 10.80 8.03
N ASN A 340 3.67 10.99 8.83
CA ASN A 340 4.37 9.90 9.51
C ASN A 340 3.85 9.66 10.93
N ARG A 341 2.93 10.49 11.44
CA ARG A 341 2.48 10.46 12.87
C ARG A 341 1.98 9.08 13.31
N PHE A 342 1.31 8.34 12.42
CA PHE A 342 0.78 7.02 12.75
C PHE A 342 1.86 5.94 12.71
N ALA A 343 2.82 6.05 11.80
CA ALA A 343 3.99 5.16 11.77
C ALA A 343 4.89 5.40 12.99
N ASP A 344 5.07 6.65 13.42
CA ASP A 344 5.83 7.02 14.61
C ASP A 344 5.21 6.49 15.91
N ALA A 345 3.89 6.42 15.96
CA ALA A 345 3.14 5.93 17.13
C ALA A 345 2.86 4.41 17.07
N ALA A 346 3.29 3.71 16.02
CA ALA A 346 2.97 2.30 15.83
C ALA A 346 3.59 1.42 16.92
N LYS A 347 2.78 0.49 17.43
CA LYS A 347 3.14 -0.49 18.47
C LYS A 347 3.35 -1.89 17.86
N ALA A 348 3.83 -1.98 16.64
CA ALA A 348 3.97 -3.24 15.91
C ALA A 348 5.30 -3.97 16.21
#